data_ab9fda1cf8aeeeab502351ed3155fc59
#
_entry.id   ab9fda1cf8aeeeab502351ed3155fc59
#
_cell.length_a   1.000
_cell.length_b   1.000
_cell.length_c   1.000
_cell.angle_alpha   90.00
_cell.angle_beta   90.00
_cell.angle_gamma   90.00
#
_symmetry.space_group_name_H-M   'P 1'
#
loop_
_entity.id
_entity.type
_entity.pdbx_description
1 polymer ?
#
loop_
_entity_poly.entity_id
_entity_poly.type
_entity_poly.pdbx_seq_one_letter_code
_entity_poly.pdbx_strand_id
1 'polypeptide(L)'
;MGKLFQGVGNFAITGYILYIMTDFLHRGSVTQSSIQLINMIMLIFGIIMGLVAGPISDKFKILKYPVALSTISLAFGALALFILRDNMGIIIYAFAAGIGMGLWNALDNLLNLEVIPDQNRVAFFLGVYNLGNTITQAIAPVIAAAVIGIFGYSGIFIVSFVLSLIGGISMLLIKSVKR
;
A
#
# COMPACT_ATOMS: atom_id res chain seq x y z
N MET A 1 -14.16 3.74 -2.34
CA MET A 1 -13.86 3.82 -0.90
C MET A 1 -12.63 2.97 -0.51
N GLY A 2 -12.57 1.66 -0.81
CA GLY A 2 -11.44 0.79 -0.41
C GLY A 2 -10.06 1.32 -0.80
N LYS A 3 -9.93 1.90 -2.00
CA LYS A 3 -8.69 2.52 -2.47
C LYS A 3 -8.23 3.72 -1.63
N LEU A 4 -9.15 4.56 -1.20
CA LEU A 4 -8.81 5.72 -0.35
C LEU A 4 -8.22 5.23 0.98
N PHE A 5 -8.83 4.25 1.61
CA PHE A 5 -8.32 3.67 2.86
C PHE A 5 -6.94 3.03 2.69
N GLN A 6 -6.78 2.21 1.65
CA GLN A 6 -5.49 1.61 1.33
C GLN A 6 -4.42 2.66 1.05
N GLY A 7 -4.75 3.67 0.23
CA GLY A 7 -3.81 4.73 -0.12
C GLY A 7 -3.38 5.55 1.09
N VAL A 8 -4.32 5.97 1.96
CA VAL A 8 -3.97 6.69 3.19
C VAL A 8 -3.08 5.84 4.09
N GLY A 9 -3.40 4.55 4.27
CA GLY A 9 -2.58 3.64 5.07
C GLY A 9 -1.15 3.50 4.53
N ASN A 10 -1.00 3.36 3.22
CA ASN A 10 0.32 3.23 2.58
C ASN A 10 1.11 4.55 2.62
N PHE A 11 0.51 5.67 2.20
CA PHE A 11 1.20 6.95 2.11
C PHE A 11 1.49 7.55 3.49
N ALA A 12 0.76 7.17 4.54
CA ALA A 12 1.08 7.56 5.91
C ALA A 12 2.45 7.05 6.34
N ILE A 13 2.84 5.83 5.98
CA ILE A 13 4.18 5.28 6.31
C ILE A 13 5.22 5.75 5.31
N THR A 14 4.97 5.60 4.00
CA THR A 14 5.98 5.93 2.98
C THR A 14 6.32 7.42 2.96
N GLY A 15 5.36 8.30 3.23
CA GLY A 15 5.57 9.74 3.32
C GLY A 15 6.40 10.16 4.54
N TYR A 16 6.35 9.36 5.61
CA TYR A 16 7.08 9.65 6.85
C TYR A 16 8.24 8.68 7.12
N ILE A 17 8.65 7.88 6.12
CA ILE A 17 9.67 6.85 6.29
C ILE A 17 11.00 7.41 6.82
N LEU A 18 11.40 8.61 6.39
CA LEU A 18 12.60 9.27 6.90
C LEU A 18 12.49 9.55 8.40
N TYR A 19 11.39 10.16 8.82
CA TYR A 19 11.15 10.48 10.24
C TYR A 19 10.95 9.23 11.09
N ILE A 20 10.33 8.18 10.53
CA ILE A 20 10.25 6.88 11.19
C ILE A 20 11.64 6.31 11.43
N MET A 21 12.55 6.41 10.48
CA MET A 21 13.93 5.92 10.64
C MET A 21 14.73 6.77 11.61
N THR A 22 14.61 8.11 11.57
CA THR A 22 15.38 9.01 12.44
C THR A 22 14.84 9.08 13.85
N ASP A 23 13.55 9.34 13.99
CA ASP A 23 12.95 9.76 15.26
C ASP A 23 12.32 8.58 16.03
N PHE A 24 11.76 7.59 15.31
CA PHE A 24 11.13 6.43 15.94
C PHE A 24 12.08 5.24 16.12
N LEU A 25 12.89 4.94 15.12
CA LEU A 25 13.86 3.84 15.17
C LEU A 25 15.27 4.28 15.58
N HIS A 26 15.48 5.59 15.74
CA HIS A 26 16.75 6.19 16.17
C HIS A 26 17.98 5.70 15.39
N ARG A 27 17.84 5.53 14.05
CA ARG A 27 18.89 4.97 13.20
C ARG A 27 20.09 5.90 12.98
N GLY A 28 19.94 7.21 13.22
CA GLY A 28 21.03 8.17 13.14
C GLY A 28 21.79 8.10 11.81
N SER A 29 23.10 7.82 11.86
CA SER A 29 23.98 7.78 10.67
C SER A 29 23.62 6.69 9.66
N VAL A 30 22.92 5.63 10.04
CA VAL A 30 22.52 4.53 9.13
C VAL A 30 21.12 4.70 8.54
N THR A 31 20.45 5.82 8.79
CA THR A 31 19.10 6.11 8.26
C THR A 31 19.06 6.01 6.74
N GLN A 32 20.00 6.68 6.05
CA GLN A 32 20.02 6.71 4.59
C GLN A 32 20.24 5.32 3.99
N SER A 33 21.17 4.53 4.53
CA SER A 33 21.42 3.15 4.07
C SER A 33 20.22 2.24 4.34
N SER A 34 19.50 2.44 5.45
CA SER A 34 18.26 1.71 5.74
C SER A 34 17.15 2.03 4.72
N ILE A 35 16.97 3.30 4.35
CA ILE A 35 15.99 3.72 3.35
C ILE A 35 16.39 3.18 1.96
N GLN A 36 17.68 3.21 1.60
CA GLN A 36 18.15 2.62 0.36
C GLN A 36 17.89 1.11 0.29
N LEU A 37 18.13 0.39 1.40
CA LEU A 37 17.83 -1.04 1.51
C LEU A 37 16.34 -1.30 1.31
N ILE A 38 15.47 -0.53 1.97
CA ILE A 38 14.01 -0.64 1.79
C ILE A 38 13.65 -0.46 0.31
N ASN A 39 14.11 0.62 -0.31
CA ASN A 39 13.78 0.93 -1.69
C ASN A 39 14.28 -0.14 -2.67
N MET A 40 15.49 -0.69 -2.44
CA MET A 40 16.05 -1.75 -3.26
C MET A 40 15.24 -3.04 -3.17
N ILE A 41 14.89 -3.47 -1.95
CA ILE A 41 14.07 -4.66 -1.74
C ILE A 41 12.67 -4.46 -2.35
N MET A 42 12.04 -3.30 -2.08
CA MET A 42 10.73 -2.96 -2.65
C MET A 42 10.75 -2.97 -4.17
N LEU A 43 11.79 -2.44 -4.81
CA LEU A 43 11.94 -2.43 -6.26
C LEU A 43 12.03 -3.84 -6.81
N ILE A 44 12.92 -4.69 -6.27
CA ILE A 44 13.13 -6.06 -6.73
C ILE A 44 11.84 -6.87 -6.62
N PHE A 45 11.23 -6.90 -5.43
CA PHE A 45 9.99 -7.66 -5.21
C PHE A 45 8.79 -7.03 -5.93
N GLY A 46 8.77 -5.70 -6.06
CA GLY A 46 7.77 -4.99 -6.84
C GLY A 46 7.78 -5.37 -8.31
N ILE A 47 8.95 -5.45 -8.93
CA ILE A 47 9.10 -5.91 -10.33
C ILE A 47 8.71 -7.38 -10.47
N ILE A 48 9.21 -8.26 -9.60
CA ILE A 48 8.89 -9.69 -9.65
C ILE A 48 7.39 -9.90 -9.55
N MET A 49 6.74 -9.30 -8.56
CA MET A 49 5.30 -9.42 -8.36
C MET A 49 4.49 -8.75 -9.46
N GLY A 50 4.95 -7.61 -9.99
CA GLY A 50 4.33 -6.95 -11.12
C GLY A 50 4.29 -7.82 -12.37
N LEU A 51 5.39 -8.54 -12.67
CA LEU A 51 5.47 -9.44 -13.83
C LEU A 51 4.64 -10.71 -13.64
N VAL A 52 4.56 -11.24 -12.43
CA VAL A 52 3.92 -12.52 -12.13
C VAL A 52 2.41 -12.36 -11.87
N ALA A 53 1.98 -11.20 -11.36
CA ALA A 53 0.60 -10.97 -10.95
C ALA A 53 -0.41 -11.07 -12.10
N GLY A 54 -0.11 -10.48 -13.27
CA GLY A 54 -0.98 -10.54 -14.46
C GLY A 54 -1.23 -11.98 -14.92
N PRO A 55 -0.19 -12.74 -15.31
CA PRO A 55 -0.33 -14.13 -15.74
C PRO A 55 -1.03 -15.05 -14.72
N ILE A 56 -0.75 -14.86 -13.41
CA ILE A 56 -1.44 -15.62 -12.36
C ILE A 56 -2.92 -15.25 -12.29
N SER A 57 -3.22 -13.96 -12.28
CA SER A 57 -4.60 -13.48 -12.25
C SER A 57 -5.42 -14.01 -13.43
N ASP A 58 -4.86 -14.00 -14.63
CA ASP A 58 -5.52 -14.48 -15.83
C ASP A 58 -5.72 -16.00 -15.82
N LYS A 59 -4.69 -16.76 -15.43
CA LYS A 59 -4.76 -18.23 -15.35
C LYS A 59 -5.81 -18.73 -14.37
N PHE A 60 -5.88 -18.12 -13.20
CA PHE A 60 -6.81 -18.54 -12.14
C PHE A 60 -8.14 -17.77 -12.18
N LYS A 61 -8.28 -16.78 -13.06
CA LYS A 61 -9.46 -15.91 -13.15
C LYS A 61 -9.80 -15.26 -11.80
N ILE A 62 -8.76 -14.87 -11.05
CA ILE A 62 -8.87 -14.22 -9.75
C ILE A 62 -8.23 -12.83 -9.84
N LEU A 63 -8.99 -11.79 -9.67
CA LEU A 63 -8.48 -10.41 -9.71
C LEU A 63 -8.53 -9.75 -8.33
N LYS A 64 -9.65 -9.86 -7.63
CA LYS A 64 -9.84 -9.19 -6.36
C LYS A 64 -9.02 -9.77 -5.19
N TYR A 65 -8.74 -11.07 -5.20
CA TYR A 65 -7.96 -11.69 -4.13
C TYR A 65 -6.50 -11.22 -4.09
N PRO A 66 -5.75 -11.18 -5.21
CA PRO A 66 -4.39 -10.61 -5.21
C PRO A 66 -4.38 -9.13 -4.86
N VAL A 67 -5.39 -8.34 -5.30
CA VAL A 67 -5.51 -6.93 -4.92
C VAL A 67 -5.78 -6.77 -3.41
N ALA A 68 -6.64 -7.59 -2.83
CA ALA A 68 -6.83 -7.60 -1.37
C ALA A 68 -5.55 -8.06 -0.64
N LEU A 69 -4.87 -9.09 -1.16
CA LEU A 69 -3.60 -9.57 -0.60
C LEU A 69 -2.52 -8.48 -0.59
N SER A 70 -2.48 -7.62 -1.63
CA SER A 70 -1.54 -6.51 -1.69
C SER A 70 -1.69 -5.55 -0.51
N THR A 71 -2.92 -5.20 -0.16
CA THR A 71 -3.22 -4.30 0.96
C THR A 71 -2.96 -4.95 2.32
N ILE A 72 -3.29 -6.23 2.44
CA ILE A 72 -3.03 -7.03 3.65
C ILE A 72 -1.52 -7.17 3.86
N SER A 73 -0.74 -7.44 2.82
CA SER A 73 0.73 -7.50 2.89
C SER A 73 1.32 -6.20 3.43
N LEU A 74 0.87 -5.04 2.91
CA LEU A 74 1.28 -3.73 3.39
C LEU A 74 0.95 -3.53 4.87
N ALA A 75 -0.26 -3.92 5.30
CA ALA A 75 -0.69 -3.80 6.69
C ALA A 75 0.22 -4.61 7.64
N PHE A 76 0.50 -5.87 7.30
CA PHE A 76 1.37 -6.71 8.12
C PHE A 76 2.83 -6.26 8.08
N GLY A 77 3.33 -5.75 6.94
CA GLY A 77 4.66 -5.15 6.85
C GLY A 77 4.81 -3.97 7.80
N ALA A 78 3.82 -3.07 7.82
CA ALA A 78 3.79 -1.94 8.73
C ALA A 78 3.79 -2.38 10.20
N LEU A 79 2.99 -3.39 10.53
CA LEU A 79 2.91 -3.94 11.88
C LEU A 79 4.24 -4.60 12.30
N ALA A 80 4.90 -5.34 11.40
CA ALA A 80 6.20 -5.94 11.68
C ALA A 80 7.27 -4.89 12.00
N LEU A 81 7.30 -3.79 11.23
CA LEU A 81 8.21 -2.67 11.49
C LEU A 81 7.94 -2.01 12.86
N PHE A 82 6.68 -1.88 13.24
CA PHE A 82 6.27 -1.32 14.53
C PHE A 82 6.69 -2.19 15.72
N ILE A 83 6.52 -3.53 15.59
CA ILE A 83 6.78 -4.47 16.70
C ILE A 83 8.27 -4.71 16.88
N LEU A 84 8.97 -5.04 15.79
CA LEU A 84 10.35 -5.49 15.86
C LEU A 84 11.35 -4.34 16.06
N ARG A 85 11.10 -3.18 15.47
CA ARG A 85 11.93 -1.95 15.58
C ARG A 85 13.42 -2.13 15.28
N ASP A 86 13.80 -3.17 14.59
CA ASP A 86 15.18 -3.55 14.29
C ASP A 86 15.41 -3.72 12.77
N ASN A 87 16.57 -4.24 12.38
CA ASN A 87 16.89 -4.53 10.98
C ASN A 87 15.95 -5.58 10.38
N MET A 88 15.50 -6.54 11.18
CA MET A 88 14.58 -7.58 10.71
C MET A 88 13.22 -6.96 10.39
N GLY A 89 12.71 -6.07 11.24
CA GLY A 89 11.48 -5.32 10.99
C GLY A 89 11.54 -4.51 9.70
N ILE A 90 12.69 -3.85 9.43
CA ILE A 90 12.92 -3.10 8.19
C ILE A 90 12.87 -4.02 6.96
N ILE A 91 13.54 -5.17 7.02
CA ILE A 91 13.58 -6.14 5.92
C ILE A 91 12.19 -6.73 5.65
N ILE A 92 11.46 -7.12 6.71
CA ILE A 92 10.10 -7.65 6.58
C ILE A 92 9.15 -6.61 6.00
N TYR A 93 9.24 -5.36 6.48
CA TYR A 93 8.47 -4.25 5.91
C TYR A 93 8.76 -4.06 4.42
N ALA A 94 10.04 -3.98 4.05
CA ALA A 94 10.46 -3.76 2.67
C ALA A 94 9.99 -4.89 1.75
N PHE A 95 10.07 -6.14 2.21
CA PHE A 95 9.59 -7.32 1.48
C PHE A 95 8.07 -7.28 1.30
N ALA A 96 7.33 -7.08 2.38
CA ALA A 96 5.88 -7.01 2.36
C ALA A 96 5.36 -5.83 1.52
N ALA A 97 6.02 -4.66 1.61
CA ALA A 97 5.70 -3.49 0.83
C ALA A 97 6.02 -3.68 -0.66
N GLY A 98 7.14 -4.34 -1.00
CA GLY A 98 7.49 -4.68 -2.37
C GLY A 98 6.46 -5.61 -3.01
N ILE A 99 6.08 -6.69 -2.32
CA ILE A 99 5.02 -7.59 -2.76
C ILE A 99 3.70 -6.83 -2.93
N GLY A 100 3.30 -6.08 -1.91
CA GLY A 100 2.05 -5.32 -1.92
C GLY A 100 1.99 -4.32 -3.07
N MET A 101 3.02 -3.50 -3.25
CA MET A 101 3.08 -2.50 -4.32
C MET A 101 3.14 -3.13 -5.71
N GLY A 102 3.87 -4.23 -5.88
CA GLY A 102 3.95 -4.95 -7.15
C GLY A 102 2.59 -5.51 -7.59
N LEU A 103 1.90 -6.21 -6.68
CA LEU A 103 0.54 -6.73 -6.93
C LEU A 103 -0.45 -5.60 -7.20
N TRP A 104 -0.39 -4.52 -6.40
CA TRP A 104 -1.27 -3.37 -6.56
C TRP A 104 -1.09 -2.72 -7.92
N ASN A 105 0.12 -2.33 -8.28
CA ASN A 105 0.41 -1.62 -9.52
C ASN A 105 0.05 -2.43 -10.77
N ALA A 106 0.19 -3.77 -10.71
CA ALA A 106 -0.17 -4.64 -11.82
C ALA A 106 -1.68 -4.83 -12.00
N LEU A 107 -2.42 -4.95 -10.90
CA LEU A 107 -3.80 -5.45 -10.96
C LEU A 107 -4.85 -4.38 -10.66
N ASP A 108 -4.50 -3.28 -9.99
CA ASP A 108 -5.43 -2.22 -9.61
C ASP A 108 -6.13 -1.60 -10.84
N ASN A 109 -5.38 -1.29 -11.89
CA ASN A 109 -5.96 -0.74 -13.12
C ASN A 109 -6.87 -1.75 -13.82
N LEU A 110 -6.54 -3.04 -13.82
CA LEU A 110 -7.38 -4.09 -14.38
C LEU A 110 -8.68 -4.22 -13.60
N LEU A 111 -8.60 -4.21 -12.27
CA LEU A 111 -9.78 -4.23 -11.41
C LEU A 111 -10.72 -3.06 -11.69
N ASN A 112 -10.15 -1.86 -11.91
CA ASN A 112 -10.94 -0.69 -12.23
C ASN A 112 -11.65 -0.81 -13.57
N LEU A 113 -10.97 -1.31 -14.60
CA LEU A 113 -11.57 -1.52 -15.91
C LEU A 113 -12.74 -2.51 -15.84
N GLU A 114 -12.67 -3.55 -15.01
CA GLU A 114 -13.77 -4.51 -14.84
C GLU A 114 -14.98 -3.92 -14.11
N VAL A 115 -14.77 -2.90 -13.27
CA VAL A 115 -15.85 -2.27 -12.46
C VAL A 115 -16.53 -1.10 -13.18
N ILE A 116 -15.97 -0.62 -14.31
CA ILE A 116 -16.53 0.51 -15.05
C ILE A 116 -17.91 0.14 -15.63
N PRO A 117 -18.97 0.93 -15.29
CA PRO A 117 -20.33 0.61 -15.69
C PRO A 117 -20.63 0.92 -17.18
N ASP A 118 -19.91 1.88 -17.79
CA ASP A 118 -20.13 2.33 -19.17
C ASP A 118 -18.81 2.29 -19.95
N GLN A 119 -18.68 1.33 -20.84
CA GLN A 119 -17.49 1.12 -21.67
C GLN A 119 -17.26 2.24 -22.71
N ASN A 120 -18.27 3.06 -23.02
CA ASN A 120 -18.09 4.21 -23.91
C ASN A 120 -17.42 5.41 -23.21
N ARG A 121 -17.37 5.40 -21.88
CA ARG A 121 -16.84 6.51 -21.05
C ARG A 121 -15.66 6.09 -20.16
N VAL A 122 -14.91 5.07 -20.57
CA VAL A 122 -13.77 4.52 -19.80
C VAL A 122 -12.78 5.60 -19.37
N ALA A 123 -12.39 6.51 -20.29
CA ALA A 123 -11.44 7.58 -19.97
C ALA A 123 -11.95 8.51 -18.86
N PHE A 124 -13.23 8.84 -18.84
CA PHE A 124 -13.83 9.65 -17.78
C PHE A 124 -13.76 8.93 -16.41
N PHE A 125 -14.18 7.66 -16.36
CA PHE A 125 -14.16 6.92 -15.10
C PHE A 125 -12.75 6.69 -14.57
N LEU A 126 -11.76 6.41 -15.45
CA LEU A 126 -10.35 6.32 -15.06
C LEU A 126 -9.81 7.67 -14.57
N GLY A 127 -10.24 8.78 -15.16
CA GLY A 127 -9.91 10.12 -14.68
C GLY A 127 -10.42 10.37 -13.25
N VAL A 128 -11.70 10.08 -13.00
CA VAL A 128 -12.29 10.18 -11.64
C VAL A 128 -11.58 9.27 -10.66
N TYR A 129 -11.22 8.07 -11.08
CA TYR A 129 -10.47 7.12 -10.27
C TYR A 129 -9.06 7.63 -9.92
N ASN A 130 -8.35 8.22 -10.89
CA ASN A 130 -7.03 8.80 -10.66
C ASN A 130 -7.08 10.05 -9.77
N LEU A 131 -8.16 10.85 -9.82
CA LEU A 131 -8.40 11.91 -8.85
C LEU A 131 -8.43 11.36 -7.41
N GLY A 132 -9.06 10.20 -7.19
CA GLY A 132 -9.03 9.53 -5.89
C GLY A 132 -7.61 9.22 -5.40
N ASN A 133 -6.69 8.81 -6.29
CA ASN A 133 -5.28 8.61 -5.95
C ASN A 133 -4.60 9.93 -5.55
N THR A 134 -4.79 10.97 -6.34
CA THR A 134 -4.16 12.28 -6.10
C THR A 134 -4.66 12.88 -4.78
N ILE A 135 -5.96 12.80 -4.53
CA ILE A 135 -6.56 13.25 -3.26
C ILE A 135 -5.97 12.46 -2.08
N THR A 136 -5.84 11.16 -2.22
CA THR A 136 -5.25 10.32 -1.17
C THR A 136 -3.80 10.70 -0.88
N GLN A 137 -2.99 10.94 -1.90
CA GLN A 137 -1.60 11.39 -1.74
C GLN A 137 -1.50 12.75 -1.04
N ALA A 138 -2.43 13.66 -1.31
CA ALA A 138 -2.46 14.97 -0.68
C ALA A 138 -2.95 14.92 0.79
N ILE A 139 -3.94 14.08 1.09
CA ILE A 139 -4.57 14.01 2.41
C ILE A 139 -3.77 13.11 3.38
N ALA A 140 -3.15 12.03 2.89
CA ALA A 140 -2.46 11.07 3.75
C ALA A 140 -1.36 11.70 4.62
N PRO A 141 -0.48 12.60 4.14
CA PRO A 141 0.50 13.26 4.99
C PRO A 141 -0.14 14.15 6.06
N VAL A 142 -1.26 14.80 5.76
CA VAL A 142 -1.99 15.64 6.73
C VAL A 142 -2.58 14.80 7.85
N ILE A 143 -3.22 13.68 7.50
CA ILE A 143 -3.73 12.71 8.50
C ILE A 143 -2.57 12.17 9.33
N ALA A 144 -1.46 11.77 8.68
CA ALA A 144 -0.30 11.25 9.37
C ALA A 144 0.29 12.27 10.35
N ALA A 145 0.42 13.55 9.95
CA ALA A 145 0.89 14.63 10.82
C ALA A 145 -0.01 14.81 12.05
N ALA A 146 -1.34 14.83 11.85
CA ALA A 146 -2.30 14.93 12.94
C ALA A 146 -2.21 13.73 13.91
N VAL A 147 -2.08 12.51 13.37
CA VAL A 147 -1.92 11.29 14.17
C VAL A 147 -0.61 11.32 14.97
N ILE A 148 0.49 11.76 14.35
CA ILE A 148 1.78 11.92 15.05
C ILE A 148 1.66 12.93 16.18
N GLY A 149 1.00 14.06 15.95
CA GLY A 149 0.82 15.11 16.95
C GLY A 149 0.05 14.65 18.18
N ILE A 150 -0.90 13.71 18.03
CA ILE A 150 -1.76 13.23 19.11
C ILE A 150 -1.21 11.96 19.77
N PHE A 151 -0.76 10.99 18.96
CA PHE A 151 -0.42 9.63 19.39
C PHE A 151 1.07 9.28 19.20
N GLY A 152 1.87 10.23 18.70
CA GLY A 152 3.25 9.97 18.31
C GLY A 152 3.37 9.05 17.08
N TYR A 153 4.60 8.66 16.74
CA TYR A 153 4.86 7.79 15.59
C TYR A 153 4.19 6.42 15.67
N SER A 154 3.97 5.89 16.88
CA SER A 154 3.24 4.63 17.07
C SER A 154 1.84 4.65 16.49
N GLY A 155 1.17 5.80 16.54
CA GLY A 155 -0.16 6.00 15.99
C GLY A 155 -0.25 5.78 14.48
N ILE A 156 0.79 6.18 13.71
CA ILE A 156 0.81 5.99 12.26
C ILE A 156 0.72 4.52 11.89
N PHE A 157 1.46 3.65 12.58
CA PHE A 157 1.47 2.22 12.29
C PHE A 157 0.10 1.58 12.54
N ILE A 158 -0.55 1.96 13.65
CA ILE A 158 -1.89 1.46 13.99
C ILE A 158 -2.91 1.95 12.96
N VAL A 159 -2.90 3.24 12.63
CA VAL A 159 -3.80 3.82 11.62
C VAL A 159 -3.55 3.20 10.26
N SER A 160 -2.29 3.07 9.83
CA SER A 160 -1.94 2.42 8.57
C SER A 160 -2.42 0.97 8.52
N PHE A 161 -2.20 0.20 9.59
CA PHE A 161 -2.67 -1.17 9.70
C PHE A 161 -4.19 -1.27 9.56
N VAL A 162 -4.94 -0.50 10.36
CA VAL A 162 -6.41 -0.52 10.35
C VAL A 162 -6.97 -0.09 9.00
N LEU A 163 -6.48 1.02 8.44
CA LEU A 163 -6.97 1.53 7.16
C LEU A 163 -6.63 0.59 6.00
N SER A 164 -5.44 -0.01 5.99
CA SER A 164 -5.06 -0.99 4.97
C SER A 164 -5.92 -2.25 5.06
N LEU A 165 -6.22 -2.74 6.27
CA LEU A 165 -7.14 -3.87 6.44
C LEU A 165 -8.56 -3.55 5.97
N ILE A 166 -9.10 -2.39 6.35
CA ILE A 166 -10.42 -1.93 5.88
C ILE A 166 -10.42 -1.82 4.36
N GLY A 167 -9.35 -1.27 3.77
CA GLY A 167 -9.16 -1.21 2.32
C GLY A 167 -9.22 -2.60 1.68
N GLY A 168 -8.44 -3.56 2.19
CA GLY A 168 -8.40 -4.94 1.70
C GLY A 168 -9.74 -5.66 1.80
N ILE A 169 -10.42 -5.56 2.95
CA ILE A 169 -11.75 -6.14 3.16
C ILE A 169 -12.76 -5.51 2.21
N SER A 170 -12.71 -4.18 2.03
CA SER A 170 -13.59 -3.48 1.09
C SER A 170 -13.42 -3.97 -0.35
N MET A 171 -12.20 -4.33 -0.76
CA MET A 171 -11.94 -4.92 -2.10
C MET A 171 -12.60 -6.30 -2.24
N LEU A 172 -12.55 -7.12 -1.20
CA LEU A 172 -13.20 -8.44 -1.21
C LEU A 172 -14.74 -8.35 -1.30
N LEU A 173 -15.33 -7.27 -0.79
CA LEU A 173 -16.78 -7.05 -0.80
C LEU A 173 -17.31 -6.55 -2.17
N ILE A 174 -16.46 -6.26 -3.15
CA ILE A 174 -16.89 -5.86 -4.49
C ILE A 174 -17.60 -7.04 -5.18
N LYS A 175 -18.91 -6.90 -5.41
CA LYS A 175 -19.74 -7.95 -6.03
C LYS A 175 -19.71 -7.94 -7.56
N SER A 176 -19.36 -6.82 -8.19
CA SER A 176 -19.39 -6.62 -9.63
C SER A 176 -18.26 -7.33 -10.39
N VAL A 177 -17.18 -7.71 -9.71
CA VAL A 177 -16.07 -8.43 -10.31
C VAL A 177 -16.38 -9.91 -10.32
N LYS A 178 -16.49 -10.47 -11.54
CA LYS A 178 -16.80 -11.90 -11.78
C LYS A 178 -15.57 -12.82 -11.65
N ARG A 179 -14.38 -12.24 -11.46
CA ARG A 179 -13.08 -12.94 -11.37
C ARG A 179 -12.41 -12.74 -10.03
#